data_d32e000c0a16edf4653e82764f58d7bf
#
_entry.id   d32e000c0a16edf4653e82764f58d7bf
#
_cell.length_a   1.000
_cell.length_b   1.000
_cell.length_c   1.000
_cell.angle_alpha   90.00
_cell.angle_beta   90.00
_cell.angle_gamma   90.00
#
_symmetry.space_group_name_H-M   'P 1'
#
loop_
_entity.id
_entity.type
_entity.pdbx_description
1 polymer ?
#
loop_
_entity_poly.entity_id
_entity_poly.type
_entity_poly.pdbx_seq_one_letter_code
_entity_poly.pdbx_strand_id
1 'polypeptide(L)'
;MGVRAIFQLETPWSEDEVFDLGYEQAADVMVFTHLDHDPQRLTRYGHDNWTLADAVYVATVAAPANFVVTANAPNTGTGYSATEYGYTVTTIDEATGQESLEAAGDTGITDLTMKGNTVDMVWDAVPGAERYNVYRAGGGVYGFIGTTEHPEFRDDNIAPDFSQSFPRQRTPFADANSKPAAVSFWNQRAVYARTYN
;
A
#
# COMPACT_ATOMS: atom_id res chain seq x y z
N MET A 1 -7.21 51.67 -3.77
CA MET A 1 -6.15 50.71 -4.01
C MET A 1 -6.31 49.60 -2.97
N GLY A 2 -6.76 48.41 -3.37
CA GLY A 2 -6.82 47.26 -2.45
C GLY A 2 -5.43 46.74 -2.18
N VAL A 3 -5.07 46.55 -0.93
CA VAL A 3 -3.86 45.84 -0.52
C VAL A 3 -4.07 44.37 -0.94
N ARG A 4 -3.25 43.87 -1.86
CA ARG A 4 -3.24 42.43 -2.16
C ARG A 4 -2.65 41.73 -0.93
N ALA A 5 -3.43 40.89 -0.28
CA ALA A 5 -2.90 40.02 0.75
C ALA A 5 -1.84 39.08 0.15
N ILE A 6 -0.68 39.00 0.79
CA ILE A 6 0.35 38.01 0.46
C ILE A 6 -0.06 36.73 1.19
N PHE A 7 -0.21 35.65 0.44
CA PHE A 7 -0.42 34.33 1.01
C PHE A 7 0.95 33.68 1.28
N GLN A 8 1.17 33.19 2.48
CA GLN A 8 2.42 32.55 2.91
C GLN A 8 2.14 31.13 3.40
N LEU A 9 3.03 30.22 3.06
CA LEU A 9 3.06 28.85 3.56
C LEU A 9 4.41 28.61 4.22
N GLU A 10 4.41 27.89 5.32
CA GLU A 10 5.63 27.34 5.90
C GLU A 10 6.15 26.22 5.00
N THR A 11 7.46 26.17 4.84
CA THR A 11 8.17 25.18 4.03
C THR A 11 9.22 24.47 4.87
N PRO A 12 9.54 23.20 4.58
CA PRO A 12 10.58 22.48 5.31
C PRO A 12 12.02 22.91 4.95
N TRP A 13 12.19 23.71 3.91
CA TRP A 13 13.50 24.06 3.37
C TRP A 13 14.09 25.32 4.04
N SER A 14 15.39 25.29 4.28
CA SER A 14 16.16 26.46 4.69
C SER A 14 16.40 27.43 3.53
N GLU A 15 16.92 28.61 3.83
CA GLU A 15 17.25 29.65 2.84
C GLU A 15 18.30 29.14 1.80
N ASP A 16 19.26 28.36 2.23
CA ASP A 16 20.31 27.82 1.35
C ASP A 16 19.78 26.69 0.45
N GLU A 17 18.87 25.86 0.95
CA GLU A 17 18.31 24.71 0.23
C GLU A 17 17.32 25.11 -0.87
N VAL A 18 16.74 26.30 -0.81
CA VAL A 18 15.78 26.78 -1.83
C VAL A 18 16.37 26.80 -3.24
N PHE A 19 17.69 26.99 -3.37
CA PHE A 19 18.36 27.03 -4.67
C PHE A 19 18.59 25.63 -5.29
N ASP A 20 18.50 24.58 -4.48
CA ASP A 20 18.67 23.18 -4.91
C ASP A 20 17.35 22.46 -5.17
N LEU A 21 16.21 23.17 -5.06
CA LEU A 21 14.90 22.60 -5.30
C LEU A 21 14.68 22.25 -6.77
N GLY A 22 14.36 20.99 -7.03
CA GLY A 22 13.71 20.57 -8.26
C GLY A 22 12.21 20.78 -8.15
N TYR A 23 11.55 21.23 -9.21
CA TYR A 23 10.09 21.35 -9.21
C TYR A 23 9.49 21.13 -10.60
N GLU A 24 8.23 20.68 -10.61
CA GLU A 24 7.44 20.55 -11.84
C GLU A 24 5.97 20.80 -11.49
N GLN A 25 5.25 21.45 -12.40
CA GLN A 25 3.84 21.81 -12.21
C GLN A 25 2.94 21.18 -13.27
N ALA A 26 1.82 20.65 -12.84
CA ALA A 26 0.72 20.24 -13.70
C ALA A 26 -0.61 20.78 -13.14
N ALA A 27 -1.28 21.65 -13.90
CA ALA A 27 -2.52 22.32 -13.47
C ALA A 27 -2.34 23.05 -12.10
N ASP A 28 -3.17 22.75 -11.12
CA ASP A 28 -3.17 23.35 -9.78
C ASP A 28 -2.28 22.60 -8.77
N VAL A 29 -1.42 21.70 -9.26
CA VAL A 29 -0.50 20.93 -8.42
C VAL A 29 0.95 21.16 -8.88
N MET A 30 1.82 21.50 -7.92
CA MET A 30 3.27 21.57 -8.12
C MET A 30 3.94 20.59 -7.15
N VAL A 31 4.90 19.84 -7.65
CA VAL A 31 5.70 18.93 -6.85
C VAL A 31 7.11 19.49 -6.72
N PHE A 32 7.62 19.52 -5.50
CA PHE A 32 8.99 19.90 -5.18
C PHE A 32 9.79 18.68 -4.75
N THR A 33 11.06 18.66 -5.10
CA THR A 33 12.03 17.64 -4.71
C THR A 33 13.31 18.26 -4.20
N HIS A 34 13.95 17.61 -3.23
CA HIS A 34 15.25 17.96 -2.68
C HIS A 34 15.93 16.69 -2.16
N LEU A 35 17.26 16.61 -2.24
CA LEU A 35 18.01 15.40 -1.85
C LEU A 35 17.87 15.03 -0.37
N ASP A 36 17.58 15.99 0.50
CA ASP A 36 17.53 15.79 1.96
C ASP A 36 16.11 15.81 2.51
N HIS A 37 15.09 16.07 1.67
CA HIS A 37 13.68 16.17 2.08
C HIS A 37 12.79 15.22 1.29
N ASP A 38 11.71 14.78 1.92
CA ASP A 38 10.63 14.09 1.23
C ASP A 38 10.01 14.99 0.16
N PRO A 39 9.65 14.45 -1.01
CA PRO A 39 8.96 15.25 -2.01
C PRO A 39 7.72 15.92 -1.45
N GLN A 40 7.56 17.21 -1.72
CA GLN A 40 6.44 18.03 -1.27
C GLN A 40 5.46 18.28 -2.42
N ARG A 41 4.18 18.30 -2.11
CA ARG A 41 3.11 18.64 -3.03
C ARG A 41 2.43 19.92 -2.60
N LEU A 42 2.56 20.97 -3.42
CA LEU A 42 1.79 22.20 -3.30
C LEU A 42 0.53 22.07 -4.15
N THR A 43 -0.62 22.20 -3.53
CA THR A 43 -1.92 22.16 -4.19
C THR A 43 -2.64 23.47 -4.01
N ARG A 44 -3.15 24.02 -5.11
CA ARG A 44 -3.97 25.23 -5.13
C ARG A 44 -5.44 24.85 -5.22
N TYR A 45 -6.23 25.30 -4.23
CA TYR A 45 -7.69 25.14 -4.22
C TYR A 45 -8.42 26.46 -4.54
N GLY A 46 -7.72 27.58 -4.46
CA GLY A 46 -8.25 28.92 -4.72
C GLY A 46 -7.15 29.96 -4.66
N HIS A 47 -7.52 31.25 -4.77
CA HIS A 47 -6.54 32.35 -4.72
C HIS A 47 -5.84 32.50 -3.38
N ASP A 48 -6.53 32.13 -2.30
CA ASP A 48 -6.12 32.24 -0.90
C ASP A 48 -6.17 30.88 -0.17
N ASN A 49 -6.29 29.80 -0.92
CA ASN A 49 -6.35 28.45 -0.36
C ASN A 49 -5.33 27.54 -1.04
N TRP A 50 -4.21 27.35 -0.38
CA TRP A 50 -3.09 26.54 -0.83
C TRP A 50 -2.64 25.62 0.30
N THR A 51 -2.20 24.46 -0.03
CA THR A 51 -1.62 23.50 0.93
C THR A 51 -0.27 23.00 0.43
N LEU A 52 0.70 22.92 1.33
CA LEU A 52 1.97 22.20 1.11
C LEU A 52 1.97 21.00 2.06
N ALA A 53 2.19 19.82 1.53
CA ALA A 53 2.20 18.58 2.30
C ALA A 53 3.14 17.55 1.64
N ASP A 54 3.59 16.58 2.43
CA ASP A 54 4.36 15.46 1.90
C ASP A 54 3.60 14.76 0.76
N ALA A 55 4.30 14.43 -0.30
CA ALA A 55 3.72 13.64 -1.38
C ALA A 55 3.65 12.17 -0.93
N VAL A 56 2.42 11.68 -0.73
CA VAL A 56 2.16 10.31 -0.28
C VAL A 56 2.09 9.37 -1.48
N TYR A 57 2.86 8.28 -1.44
CA TYR A 57 2.98 7.27 -2.52
C TYR A 57 2.49 5.88 -2.12
N VAL A 58 2.03 5.72 -0.89
CA VAL A 58 1.45 4.48 -0.36
C VAL A 58 -0.03 4.66 -0.11
N ALA A 59 -0.78 3.56 -0.11
CA ALA A 59 -2.17 3.60 0.30
C ALA A 59 -2.29 4.11 1.74
N THR A 60 -3.28 4.98 1.98
CA THR A 60 -3.54 5.54 3.31
C THR A 60 -4.37 4.61 4.18
N VAL A 61 -5.04 3.63 3.57
CA VAL A 61 -5.80 2.60 4.30
C VAL A 61 -4.85 1.65 5.02
N ALA A 62 -5.17 1.33 6.27
CA ALA A 62 -4.36 0.43 7.09
C ALA A 62 -4.42 -1.01 6.58
N ALA A 63 -3.32 -1.74 6.73
CA ALA A 63 -3.33 -3.19 6.60
C ALA A 63 -4.14 -3.81 7.76
N PRO A 64 -4.80 -4.97 7.55
CA PRO A 64 -5.48 -5.69 8.63
C PRO A 64 -4.52 -6.06 9.76
N ALA A 65 -4.96 -5.87 11.01
CA ALA A 65 -4.21 -6.25 12.20
C ALA A 65 -4.75 -7.57 12.79
N ASN A 66 -3.97 -8.20 13.65
CA ASN A 66 -4.32 -9.43 14.36
C ASN A 66 -4.79 -10.55 13.41
N PHE A 67 -4.11 -10.67 12.28
CA PHE A 67 -4.37 -11.73 11.31
C PHE A 67 -3.96 -13.08 11.89
N VAL A 68 -4.92 -14.00 11.95
CA VAL A 68 -4.74 -15.35 12.53
C VAL A 68 -5.24 -16.39 11.54
N VAL A 69 -4.44 -17.43 11.35
CA VAL A 69 -4.75 -18.58 10.49
C VAL A 69 -4.96 -19.82 11.33
N THR A 70 -6.05 -20.52 11.13
CA THR A 70 -6.41 -21.76 11.83
C THR A 70 -6.70 -22.88 10.83
N ALA A 71 -5.88 -23.93 10.85
CA ALA A 71 -6.12 -25.11 10.03
C ALA A 71 -7.14 -26.04 10.69
N ASN A 72 -8.14 -26.49 9.92
CA ASN A 72 -9.13 -27.48 10.30
C ASN A 72 -8.90 -28.75 9.48
N ALA A 73 -8.56 -29.85 10.13
CA ALA A 73 -8.24 -31.13 9.50
C ALA A 73 -9.14 -32.26 10.02
N PRO A 74 -10.46 -32.23 9.77
CA PRO A 74 -11.36 -33.31 10.19
C PRO A 74 -11.06 -34.63 9.49
N ASN A 75 -10.35 -34.59 8.36
CA ASN A 75 -10.01 -35.76 7.58
C ASN A 75 -8.46 -35.92 7.52
N THR A 76 -7.95 -36.88 8.28
CA THR A 76 -6.53 -37.24 8.33
C THR A 76 -6.33 -38.75 7.98
N GLY A 77 -7.23 -39.28 7.16
CA GLY A 77 -7.23 -40.68 6.75
C GLY A 77 -6.12 -41.03 5.77
N THR A 78 -6.28 -42.16 5.11
CA THR A 78 -5.27 -42.66 4.13
C THR A 78 -4.99 -41.64 3.04
N GLY A 79 -3.70 -41.30 2.85
CA GLY A 79 -3.23 -40.34 1.87
C GLY A 79 -3.09 -38.93 2.41
N TYR A 80 -3.42 -38.65 3.69
CA TYR A 80 -3.17 -37.35 4.29
C TYR A 80 -1.69 -36.99 4.27
N SER A 81 -1.37 -35.82 3.76
CA SER A 81 -0.02 -35.26 3.71
C SER A 81 -0.05 -33.81 4.20
N ALA A 82 0.37 -33.61 5.44
CA ALA A 82 0.42 -32.29 6.07
C ALA A 82 1.30 -31.33 5.24
N THR A 83 0.70 -30.25 4.78
CA THR A 83 1.36 -29.19 4.02
C THR A 83 1.13 -27.87 4.75
N GLU A 84 2.19 -27.06 4.85
CA GLU A 84 2.11 -25.72 5.40
C GLU A 84 1.69 -24.74 4.29
N TYR A 85 0.63 -23.99 4.54
CA TYR A 85 0.12 -22.96 3.66
C TYR A 85 0.29 -21.59 4.35
N GLY A 86 1.02 -20.69 3.71
CA GLY A 86 1.14 -19.29 4.17
C GLY A 86 0.04 -18.44 3.57
N TYR A 87 -0.49 -17.51 4.37
CA TYR A 87 -1.54 -16.58 3.97
C TYR A 87 -1.20 -15.16 4.36
N THR A 88 -1.79 -14.22 3.66
CA THR A 88 -1.85 -12.81 4.04
C THR A 88 -3.12 -12.18 3.47
N VAL A 89 -3.47 -11.00 3.97
CA VAL A 89 -4.67 -10.25 3.61
C VAL A 89 -4.35 -8.78 3.46
N THR A 90 -5.05 -8.10 2.57
CA THR A 90 -4.99 -6.65 2.36
C THR A 90 -6.38 -6.03 2.49
N THR A 91 -6.43 -4.73 2.71
CA THR A 91 -7.68 -3.93 2.75
C THR A 91 -7.85 -3.15 1.46
N ILE A 92 -9.05 -3.12 0.89
CA ILE A 92 -9.44 -2.19 -0.17
C ILE A 92 -10.20 -1.03 0.45
N ASP A 93 -9.74 0.18 0.23
CA ASP A 93 -10.35 1.42 0.73
C ASP A 93 -11.63 1.76 -0.05
N GLU A 94 -12.74 2.00 0.67
CA GLU A 94 -14.05 2.31 0.08
C GLU A 94 -14.04 3.63 -0.71
N ALA A 95 -13.32 4.63 -0.23
CA ALA A 95 -13.35 5.97 -0.82
C ALA A 95 -12.46 6.10 -2.05
N THR A 96 -11.32 5.40 -2.07
CA THR A 96 -10.28 5.56 -3.09
C THR A 96 -10.08 4.33 -3.97
N GLY A 97 -10.57 3.17 -3.55
CA GLY A 97 -10.28 1.88 -4.18
C GLY A 97 -8.82 1.43 -4.06
N GLN A 98 -8.03 2.11 -3.25
CA GLN A 98 -6.63 1.74 -3.03
C GLN A 98 -6.52 0.48 -2.18
N GLU A 99 -5.52 -0.33 -2.48
CA GLU A 99 -5.20 -1.53 -1.72
C GLU A 99 -4.07 -1.24 -0.74
N SER A 100 -4.25 -1.66 0.53
CA SER A 100 -3.25 -1.52 1.59
C SER A 100 -2.02 -2.39 1.34
N LEU A 101 -0.99 -2.22 2.14
CA LEU A 101 0.05 -3.23 2.30
C LEU A 101 -0.57 -4.49 2.92
N GLU A 102 0.17 -5.59 2.80
CA GLU A 102 -0.19 -6.87 3.38
C GLU A 102 -0.18 -6.85 4.93
N ALA A 103 -1.09 -7.59 5.54
CA ALA A 103 -1.00 -7.94 6.96
C ALA A 103 0.26 -8.77 7.25
N ALA A 104 0.70 -8.82 8.51
CA ALA A 104 1.70 -9.79 8.92
C ALA A 104 1.19 -11.20 8.58
N GLY A 105 1.95 -11.93 7.75
CA GLY A 105 1.55 -13.27 7.30
C GLY A 105 1.48 -14.27 8.44
N ASP A 106 0.63 -15.28 8.29
CA ASP A 106 0.51 -16.42 9.21
C ASP A 106 0.34 -17.71 8.40
N THR A 107 0.45 -18.87 9.05
CA THR A 107 0.47 -20.18 8.40
C THR A 107 -0.53 -21.16 9.01
N GLY A 108 -1.09 -22.03 8.16
CA GLY A 108 -1.90 -23.16 8.59
C GLY A 108 -1.35 -24.46 8.03
N ILE A 109 -1.34 -25.52 8.84
CA ILE A 109 -0.82 -26.83 8.44
C ILE A 109 -1.97 -27.83 8.34
N THR A 110 -2.28 -28.26 7.11
CA THR A 110 -3.29 -29.29 6.82
C THR A 110 -3.01 -29.90 5.44
N ASP A 111 -3.85 -30.81 5.01
CA ASP A 111 -3.92 -31.27 3.61
C ASP A 111 -5.26 -30.79 3.03
N LEU A 112 -5.22 -29.70 2.28
CA LEU A 112 -6.40 -29.13 1.62
C LEU A 112 -6.94 -30.00 0.48
N THR A 113 -6.18 -31.02 0.00
CA THR A 113 -6.68 -31.96 -1.01
C THR A 113 -7.65 -32.99 -0.42
N MET A 114 -7.62 -33.16 0.91
CA MET A 114 -8.54 -34.04 1.62
C MET A 114 -9.89 -33.35 1.81
N LYS A 115 -10.95 -34.01 1.39
CA LYS A 115 -12.31 -33.48 1.46
C LYS A 115 -12.71 -33.07 2.88
N GLY A 116 -13.12 -31.82 3.03
CA GLY A 116 -13.62 -31.26 4.30
C GLY A 116 -12.52 -30.61 5.13
N ASN A 117 -11.25 -30.73 4.77
CA ASN A 117 -10.19 -29.94 5.38
C ASN A 117 -10.24 -28.51 4.85
N THR A 118 -10.01 -27.53 5.75
CA THR A 118 -10.05 -26.11 5.43
C THR A 118 -9.00 -25.35 6.22
N VAL A 119 -8.75 -24.13 5.79
CA VAL A 119 -8.01 -23.15 6.58
C VAL A 119 -8.90 -21.92 6.76
N ASP A 120 -9.16 -21.57 8.01
CA ASP A 120 -9.95 -20.41 8.39
C ASP A 120 -9.00 -19.26 8.77
N MET A 121 -9.35 -18.07 8.35
CA MET A 121 -8.60 -16.83 8.58
C MET A 121 -9.52 -15.80 9.20
N VAL A 122 -9.02 -15.08 10.21
CA VAL A 122 -9.73 -13.96 10.84
C VAL A 122 -8.77 -12.82 11.10
N TRP A 123 -9.27 -11.58 11.12
CA TRP A 123 -8.50 -10.38 11.42
C TRP A 123 -9.39 -9.29 12.00
N ASP A 124 -8.79 -8.19 12.45
CA ASP A 124 -9.55 -7.04 12.91
C ASP A 124 -10.14 -6.27 11.73
N ALA A 125 -11.40 -5.85 11.86
CA ALA A 125 -12.05 -5.00 10.87
C ALA A 125 -11.32 -3.65 10.75
N VAL A 126 -11.02 -3.23 9.52
CA VAL A 126 -10.36 -1.96 9.23
C VAL A 126 -11.40 -0.87 8.94
N PRO A 127 -11.40 0.26 9.66
CA PRO A 127 -12.29 1.37 9.36
C PRO A 127 -12.10 1.90 7.92
N GLY A 128 -13.19 2.06 7.17
CA GLY A 128 -13.15 2.50 5.78
C GLY A 128 -12.83 1.40 4.76
N ALA A 129 -12.77 0.15 5.19
CA ALA A 129 -12.63 -0.98 4.28
C ALA A 129 -13.92 -1.23 3.50
N GLU A 130 -13.84 -1.31 2.17
CA GLU A 130 -14.90 -1.83 1.32
C GLU A 130 -14.91 -3.37 1.37
N ARG A 131 -13.73 -3.96 1.23
CA ARG A 131 -13.49 -5.41 1.20
C ARG A 131 -12.04 -5.73 1.50
N TYR A 132 -11.76 -7.01 1.59
CA TYR A 132 -10.42 -7.56 1.81
C TYR A 132 -10.06 -8.52 0.69
N ASN A 133 -8.82 -8.46 0.21
CA ASN A 133 -8.26 -9.44 -0.70
C ASN A 133 -7.38 -10.42 0.06
N VAL A 134 -7.56 -11.71 -0.18
CA VAL A 134 -6.83 -12.78 0.51
C VAL A 134 -5.90 -13.48 -0.46
N TYR A 135 -4.69 -13.80 0.01
CA TYR A 135 -3.62 -14.37 -0.77
C TYR A 135 -3.03 -15.60 -0.10
N ARG A 136 -2.69 -16.60 -0.90
CA ARG A 136 -2.01 -17.82 -0.44
C ARG A 136 -0.65 -17.96 -1.09
N ALA A 137 0.35 -18.34 -0.29
CA ALA A 137 1.71 -18.60 -0.75
C ALA A 137 1.79 -19.91 -1.57
N GLY A 138 2.59 -19.88 -2.62
CA GLY A 138 2.95 -21.03 -3.41
C GLY A 138 4.26 -20.79 -4.16
N GLY A 139 5.25 -21.68 -4.02
CA GLY A 139 6.53 -21.54 -4.70
C GLY A 139 7.31 -20.26 -4.36
N GLY A 140 7.13 -19.72 -3.16
CA GLY A 140 7.83 -18.50 -2.70
C GLY A 140 7.16 -17.17 -3.10
N VAL A 141 6.00 -17.23 -3.76
CA VAL A 141 5.19 -16.06 -4.12
C VAL A 141 3.76 -16.21 -3.59
N TYR A 142 3.05 -15.09 -3.43
CA TYR A 142 1.64 -15.08 -3.05
C TYR A 142 0.76 -14.90 -4.30
N GLY A 143 -0.30 -15.72 -4.41
CA GLY A 143 -1.34 -15.57 -5.40
C GLY A 143 -2.69 -15.29 -4.75
N PHE A 144 -3.53 -14.54 -5.45
CA PHE A 144 -4.87 -14.19 -5.03
C PHE A 144 -5.77 -15.43 -4.94
N ILE A 145 -6.53 -15.58 -3.84
CA ILE A 145 -7.47 -16.70 -3.66
C ILE A 145 -8.92 -16.24 -3.47
N GLY A 146 -9.17 -14.96 -3.23
CA GLY A 146 -10.52 -14.45 -3.12
C GLY A 146 -10.63 -13.12 -2.40
N THR A 147 -11.86 -12.61 -2.36
CA THR A 147 -12.22 -11.37 -1.68
C THR A 147 -13.39 -11.61 -0.73
N THR A 148 -13.48 -10.81 0.32
CA THR A 148 -14.57 -10.84 1.30
C THR A 148 -14.88 -9.43 1.81
N GLU A 149 -16.12 -9.15 2.14
CA GLU A 149 -16.54 -7.90 2.81
C GLU A 149 -16.45 -8.02 4.35
N HIS A 150 -16.21 -9.24 4.86
CA HIS A 150 -16.13 -9.52 6.29
C HIS A 150 -14.68 -9.79 6.71
N PRO A 151 -14.30 -9.52 7.97
CA PRO A 151 -12.94 -9.74 8.46
C PRO A 151 -12.66 -11.22 8.74
N GLU A 152 -13.08 -12.09 7.83
CA GLU A 152 -12.88 -13.54 7.86
C GLU A 152 -12.87 -14.11 6.45
N PHE A 153 -12.16 -15.21 6.27
CA PHE A 153 -12.15 -15.96 5.01
C PHE A 153 -11.86 -17.44 5.27
N ARG A 154 -12.39 -18.31 4.41
CA ARG A 154 -12.12 -19.75 4.45
C ARG A 154 -11.56 -20.21 3.12
N ASP A 155 -10.40 -20.88 3.18
CA ASP A 155 -9.83 -21.61 2.06
C ASP A 155 -10.21 -23.11 2.18
N ASP A 156 -10.92 -23.59 1.18
CA ASP A 156 -11.30 -25.01 1.00
C ASP A 156 -10.57 -25.65 -0.19
N ASN A 157 -9.32 -25.23 -0.44
CA ASN A 157 -8.47 -25.61 -1.55
C ASN A 157 -8.67 -24.75 -2.82
N ILE A 158 -8.86 -23.44 -2.65
CA ILE A 158 -8.94 -22.49 -3.78
C ILE A 158 -7.56 -22.39 -4.46
N ALA A 159 -7.52 -22.54 -5.78
CA ALA A 159 -6.28 -22.41 -6.54
C ALA A 159 -5.80 -20.94 -6.57
N PRO A 160 -4.57 -20.64 -6.14
CA PRO A 160 -4.06 -19.27 -6.17
C PRO A 160 -3.84 -18.76 -7.60
N ASP A 161 -4.30 -17.55 -7.88
CA ASP A 161 -3.97 -16.83 -9.11
C ASP A 161 -2.67 -16.03 -8.91
N PHE A 162 -1.55 -16.58 -9.36
CA PHE A 162 -0.24 -15.94 -9.26
C PHE A 162 -0.02 -14.79 -10.25
N SER A 163 -0.97 -14.52 -11.15
CA SER A 163 -0.95 -13.31 -11.97
C SER A 163 -1.39 -12.07 -11.20
N GLN A 164 -2.04 -12.27 -10.05
CA GLN A 164 -2.50 -11.23 -9.14
C GLN A 164 -1.78 -11.38 -7.79
N SER A 165 -1.01 -10.37 -7.42
CA SER A 165 -0.35 -10.28 -6.12
C SER A 165 -0.68 -8.96 -5.46
N PHE A 166 -0.59 -8.91 -4.13
CA PHE A 166 -0.83 -7.68 -3.39
C PHE A 166 0.23 -6.62 -3.69
N PRO A 167 -0.09 -5.32 -3.49
CA PRO A 167 0.85 -4.23 -3.65
C PRO A 167 2.05 -4.38 -2.70
N ARG A 168 3.26 -4.35 -3.24
CA ARG A 168 4.49 -4.31 -2.46
C ARG A 168 5.02 -2.87 -2.40
N GLN A 169 4.14 -1.91 -2.22
CA GLN A 169 4.53 -0.52 -2.17
C GLN A 169 5.19 -0.21 -0.84
N ARG A 170 6.48 -0.02 -0.90
CA ARG A 170 7.19 0.71 0.14
C ARG A 170 7.19 2.18 -0.26
N THR A 171 7.25 3.09 0.72
CA THR A 171 7.53 4.49 0.45
C THR A 171 8.86 4.55 -0.32
N PRO A 172 8.86 4.96 -1.59
CA PRO A 172 10.08 4.86 -2.42
C PRO A 172 11.22 5.74 -1.92
N PHE A 173 10.90 6.72 -1.07
CA PHE A 173 11.81 7.74 -0.56
C PHE A 173 11.98 7.65 0.97
N ALA A 174 11.80 6.48 1.57
CA ALA A 174 11.89 6.27 3.02
C ALA A 174 13.32 6.46 3.57
N ASP A 175 14.33 6.09 2.79
CA ASP A 175 15.72 6.19 3.21
C ASP A 175 16.29 7.59 2.91
N ALA A 176 17.20 8.06 3.77
CA ALA A 176 17.83 9.36 3.61
C ALA A 176 18.49 9.54 2.24
N ASN A 177 19.10 8.47 1.68
CA ASN A 177 19.79 8.52 0.39
C ASN A 177 18.85 8.24 -0.81
N SER A 178 17.57 7.98 -0.57
CA SER A 178 16.59 7.68 -1.64
C SER A 178 15.78 8.90 -2.09
N LYS A 179 16.00 10.08 -1.46
CA LYS A 179 15.27 11.30 -1.81
C LYS A 179 15.62 11.75 -3.23
N PRO A 180 14.63 12.13 -4.05
CA PRO A 180 14.87 12.60 -5.41
C PRO A 180 15.19 14.10 -5.43
N ALA A 181 16.11 14.54 -6.29
CA ALA A 181 16.37 15.95 -6.52
C ALA A 181 15.74 16.50 -7.81
N ALA A 182 15.14 15.65 -8.62
CA ALA A 182 14.49 16.06 -9.86
C ALA A 182 13.14 15.36 -10.01
N VAL A 183 12.16 16.09 -10.52
CA VAL A 183 10.84 15.61 -10.87
C VAL A 183 10.44 16.13 -12.24
N SER A 184 9.69 15.34 -12.99
CA SER A 184 9.01 15.77 -14.22
C SER A 184 7.70 14.99 -14.38
N PHE A 185 6.79 15.47 -15.23
CA PHE A 185 5.57 14.75 -15.59
C PHE A 185 5.69 14.16 -17.01
N TRP A 186 5.39 12.87 -17.12
CA TRP A 186 5.29 12.19 -18.40
C TRP A 186 4.04 11.31 -18.42
N ASN A 187 3.19 11.49 -19.44
CA ASN A 187 1.91 10.78 -19.56
C ASN A 187 1.08 10.79 -18.26
N GLN A 188 0.91 11.96 -17.64
CA GLN A 188 0.17 12.17 -16.38
C GLN A 188 0.77 11.44 -15.15
N ARG A 189 2.01 10.98 -15.25
CA ARG A 189 2.74 10.34 -14.14
C ARG A 189 3.92 11.20 -13.72
N ALA A 190 4.11 11.36 -12.42
CA ALA A 190 5.33 11.97 -11.90
C ALA A 190 6.49 10.98 -12.06
N VAL A 191 7.59 11.47 -12.63
CA VAL A 191 8.84 10.73 -12.79
C VAL A 191 9.89 11.41 -11.93
N TYR A 192 10.53 10.65 -11.05
CA TYR A 192 11.53 11.13 -10.11
C TYR A 192 12.91 10.62 -10.49
N ALA A 193 13.92 11.45 -10.28
CA ALA A 193 15.30 11.12 -10.61
C ALA A 193 16.29 11.78 -9.64
N ARG A 194 17.56 11.40 -9.79
CA ARG A 194 18.70 11.94 -9.05
C ARG A 194 18.57 11.72 -7.55
N THR A 195 18.81 10.50 -7.12
CA THR A 195 19.08 10.15 -5.73
C THR A 195 20.59 10.05 -5.49
N TYR A 196 21.00 9.89 -4.24
CA TYR A 196 22.43 9.65 -3.90
C TYR A 196 22.94 8.25 -4.31
N ASN A 197 22.04 7.35 -4.73
CA ASN A 197 22.39 5.98 -5.16
C ASN A 197 22.60 5.90 -6.67
#